data_504d1903480e2005d9afe0fd82ca3406
#
_entry.id   504d1903480e2005d9afe0fd82ca3406
#
_cell.length_a   1.000
_cell.length_b   1.000
_cell.length_c   1.000
_cell.angle_alpha   90.00
_cell.angle_beta   90.00
_cell.angle_gamma   90.00
#
_symmetry.space_group_name_H-M   'P 1'
#
loop_
_entity.id
_entity.type
_entity.pdbx_description
1 polymer ?
#
loop_
_entity_poly.entity_id
_entity_poly.type
_entity_poly.pdbx_seq_one_letter_code
_entity_poly.pdbx_strand_id
1 'polypeptide(L)'
;MTDTRTALPPQQPVLWPFFLAFATLLSIVLSALTPSFQTPDELDHVKRAYLLSKGQLLLHARDGNPSGGEVDTGLLSYMQQFTQLVGKRAQKLTAEELAHSESIAWSGETLYQAPSGTAYYFPAVYLPQAIGLAAGRVLGWSVADSYRLARYFSLAAAIALLALAFRIFAPPAGALALLVLPMTLFQFGGAVLDPVATGLTFVAASAFMRLAVDERRADPRVFIALAVATLLVCASRAHMLPMLALPFAATWFARCRRRFWIALALAVFVLGWTAVTIKTTVYAPGPRDADHAARLMHYLTHPSELWHMLWVTWSHPVRMSEYWESFLGVLGWLDIGFPASFYLWAGTVFLATVVTSVATGAWRSLALARTLLVVVCLSAILLTFLALLVQWTEPGSHLIEGVQGRYFLIPAVCLSYALLAQPQPRPRALHLASHALLAGLVLISGYGTAKLLADRYYMQPVRPVASPVFSLEAGQAIATDAPTPLQLPQAAQAPDTAIDSVSILLDVRKAITDPKAKASLRLWGSDGSEHRFELPLAGIGDDDYHDVPVDALTYVRGDVRIDGTAEVGLWEAVDGSGKRASCLVVHTTSGSRLTTPGCPLP
;
A
#
# COMPACT_ATOMS: atom_id res chain seq x y z
N MET A 1 54.22 -13.06 8.89
CA MET A 1 52.80 -12.89 8.53
C MET A 1 52.31 -11.59 9.15
N THR A 2 52.45 -10.51 8.42
CA THR A 2 52.11 -9.16 8.82
C THR A 2 50.58 -9.01 8.83
N ASP A 3 50.04 -8.79 10.02
CA ASP A 3 48.63 -8.51 10.31
C ASP A 3 48.26 -7.14 9.69
N THR A 4 47.90 -7.13 8.41
CA THR A 4 47.34 -5.96 7.74
C THR A 4 45.91 -5.74 8.23
N ARG A 5 45.79 -5.22 9.45
CA ARG A 5 44.54 -4.65 9.96
C ARG A 5 44.15 -3.49 9.06
N THR A 6 43.26 -3.70 8.13
CA THR A 6 42.53 -2.60 7.49
C THR A 6 41.72 -1.91 8.59
N ALA A 7 42.31 -0.87 9.18
CA ALA A 7 41.57 0.08 9.98
C ALA A 7 40.38 0.56 9.13
N LEU A 8 39.17 0.49 9.67
CA LEU A 8 38.00 1.10 9.05
C LEU A 8 38.36 2.55 8.70
N PRO A 9 38.18 2.98 7.45
CA PRO A 9 38.49 4.36 7.08
C PRO A 9 37.70 5.30 8.01
N PRO A 10 38.26 6.50 8.32
CA PRO A 10 37.60 7.46 9.21
C PRO A 10 36.18 7.68 8.69
N GLN A 11 35.21 7.50 9.57
CA GLN A 11 33.81 7.72 9.26
C GLN A 11 33.66 9.16 8.78
N GLN A 12 33.22 9.34 7.54
CA GLN A 12 32.92 10.68 7.01
C GLN A 12 31.84 11.34 7.89
N PRO A 13 31.76 12.68 7.94
CA PRO A 13 30.82 13.39 8.78
C PRO A 13 29.41 12.83 8.56
N VAL A 14 28.81 12.34 9.63
CA VAL A 14 27.57 11.60 9.61
C VAL A 14 26.42 12.59 9.43
N LEU A 15 25.90 12.74 8.23
CA LEU A 15 24.80 13.66 7.92
C LEU A 15 23.41 13.09 8.35
N TRP A 16 23.35 11.82 8.76
CA TRP A 16 22.06 11.20 9.12
C TRP A 16 21.30 11.87 10.30
N PRO A 17 21.95 12.49 11.32
CA PRO A 17 21.17 13.17 12.35
C PRO A 17 20.41 14.38 11.81
N PHE A 18 21.03 15.16 10.92
CA PHE A 18 20.36 16.28 10.23
C PHE A 18 19.24 15.78 9.31
N PHE A 19 19.48 14.69 8.59
CA PHE A 19 18.46 14.04 7.77
C PHE A 19 17.27 13.61 8.61
N LEU A 20 17.49 12.91 9.74
CA LEU A 20 16.41 12.49 10.63
C LEU A 20 15.66 13.68 11.24
N ALA A 21 16.36 14.70 11.67
CA ALA A 21 15.72 15.91 12.20
C ALA A 21 14.81 16.56 11.16
N PHE A 22 15.30 16.68 9.91
CA PHE A 22 14.51 17.24 8.82
C PHE A 22 13.33 16.33 8.42
N ALA A 23 13.56 15.03 8.29
CA ALA A 23 12.49 14.07 7.99
C ALA A 23 11.41 14.05 9.09
N THR A 24 11.82 14.19 10.36
CA THR A 24 10.90 14.32 11.49
C THR A 24 10.04 15.59 11.38
N LEU A 25 10.68 16.73 11.12
CA LEU A 25 9.97 18.00 10.95
C LEU A 25 8.97 17.91 9.79
N LEU A 26 9.41 17.36 8.66
CA LEU A 26 8.54 17.17 7.50
C LEU A 26 7.36 16.24 7.83
N SER A 27 7.60 15.12 8.53
CA SER A 27 6.54 14.21 8.96
C SER A 27 5.54 14.88 9.91
N ILE A 28 6.00 15.76 10.81
CA ILE A 28 5.10 16.55 11.69
C ILE A 28 4.23 17.48 10.86
N VAL A 29 4.81 18.22 9.90
CA VAL A 29 4.06 19.12 9.01
C VAL A 29 3.04 18.35 8.20
N LEU A 30 3.43 17.22 7.59
CA LEU A 30 2.51 16.39 6.81
C LEU A 30 1.43 15.74 7.68
N SER A 31 1.75 15.35 8.92
CA SER A 31 0.76 14.86 9.90
C SER A 31 -0.28 15.93 10.23
N ALA A 32 0.12 17.20 10.34
CA ALA A 32 -0.81 18.30 10.58
C ALA A 32 -1.70 18.59 9.35
N LEU A 33 -1.18 18.39 8.13
CA LEU A 33 -1.94 18.54 6.89
C LEU A 33 -2.85 17.34 6.58
N THR A 34 -2.58 16.18 7.17
CA THR A 34 -3.39 14.97 6.96
C THR A 34 -4.54 14.93 7.96
N PRO A 35 -5.81 15.02 7.52
CA PRO A 35 -6.93 14.85 8.42
C PRO A 35 -6.87 13.51 9.15
N SER A 36 -7.57 13.39 10.25
CA SER A 36 -7.59 12.17 11.05
C SER A 36 -8.13 11.00 10.23
N PHE A 37 -7.52 9.83 10.42
CA PHE A 37 -7.92 8.55 9.78
C PHE A 37 -7.86 8.53 8.25
N GLN A 38 -7.09 9.42 7.62
CA GLN A 38 -6.91 9.40 6.18
C GLN A 38 -5.70 8.55 5.73
N THR A 39 -4.88 8.07 6.66
CA THR A 39 -3.85 7.07 6.34
C THR A 39 -4.51 5.70 6.16
N PRO A 40 -4.11 4.87 5.18
CA PRO A 40 -4.73 3.58 4.94
C PRO A 40 -4.78 2.71 6.20
N ASP A 41 -5.92 2.06 6.45
CA ASP A 41 -6.19 1.16 7.58
C ASP A 41 -6.11 1.83 8.97
N GLU A 42 -5.92 3.16 9.07
CA GLU A 42 -5.69 3.88 10.33
C GLU A 42 -6.85 3.70 11.33
N LEU A 43 -8.10 3.57 10.85
CA LEU A 43 -9.26 3.30 11.70
C LEU A 43 -9.08 2.02 12.51
N ASP A 44 -8.67 0.93 11.86
CA ASP A 44 -8.49 -0.36 12.51
C ASP A 44 -7.22 -0.36 13.40
N HIS A 45 -6.16 0.31 12.96
CA HIS A 45 -4.96 0.48 13.78
C HIS A 45 -5.24 1.23 15.09
N VAL A 46 -6.03 2.30 15.05
CA VAL A 46 -6.38 3.08 16.23
C VAL A 46 -7.33 2.31 17.15
N LYS A 47 -8.33 1.60 16.61
CA LYS A 47 -9.17 0.68 17.42
C LYS A 47 -8.30 -0.37 18.11
N ARG A 48 -7.34 -0.98 17.39
CA ARG A 48 -6.42 -1.97 17.95
C ARG A 48 -5.56 -1.40 19.07
N ALA A 49 -5.02 -0.18 18.88
CA ALA A 49 -4.24 0.53 19.90
C ALA A 49 -5.10 0.91 21.13
N TYR A 50 -6.35 1.34 20.91
CA TYR A 50 -7.29 1.62 21.98
C TYR A 50 -7.57 0.36 22.82
N LEU A 51 -7.89 -0.77 22.18
CA LEU A 51 -8.15 -2.04 22.86
C LEU A 51 -6.91 -2.50 23.65
N LEU A 52 -5.71 -2.32 23.09
CA LEU A 52 -4.46 -2.56 23.84
C LEU A 52 -4.33 -1.64 25.06
N SER A 53 -4.71 -0.37 24.96
CA SER A 53 -4.69 0.58 26.09
C SER A 53 -5.66 0.19 27.22
N LYS A 54 -6.63 -0.68 26.93
CA LYS A 54 -7.55 -1.32 27.89
C LYS A 54 -7.05 -2.70 28.37
N GLY A 55 -5.83 -3.10 27.99
CA GLY A 55 -5.23 -4.38 28.41
C GLY A 55 -5.60 -5.59 27.55
N GLN A 56 -6.30 -5.40 26.42
CA GLN A 56 -6.68 -6.49 25.53
C GLN A 56 -5.52 -6.88 24.60
N LEU A 57 -4.78 -7.91 24.96
CA LEU A 57 -3.64 -8.42 24.19
C LEU A 57 -4.10 -9.27 22.99
N LEU A 58 -5.04 -10.17 23.20
CA LEU A 58 -5.68 -10.98 22.17
C LEU A 58 -7.14 -10.52 22.01
N LEU A 59 -7.59 -10.45 20.78
CA LEU A 59 -8.97 -10.11 20.47
C LEU A 59 -9.75 -11.39 20.19
N HIS A 60 -10.95 -11.48 20.72
CA HIS A 60 -11.81 -12.65 20.60
C HIS A 60 -13.10 -12.30 19.85
N ALA A 61 -13.63 -13.27 19.15
CA ALA A 61 -14.96 -13.19 18.55
C ALA A 61 -16.04 -13.26 19.65
N ARG A 62 -17.12 -12.53 19.48
CA ARG A 62 -18.24 -12.51 20.42
C ARG A 62 -19.58 -12.46 19.68
N ASP A 63 -20.50 -13.32 20.06
CA ASP A 63 -21.90 -13.30 19.58
C ASP A 63 -22.02 -13.27 18.04
N GLY A 64 -21.21 -14.07 17.33
CA GLY A 64 -21.20 -14.12 15.87
C GLY A 64 -20.44 -12.95 15.19
N ASN A 65 -19.91 -12.00 15.97
CA ASN A 65 -19.10 -10.91 15.44
C ASN A 65 -17.63 -11.34 15.26
N PRO A 66 -16.89 -10.72 14.34
CA PRO A 66 -15.45 -10.93 14.21
C PRO A 66 -14.68 -10.56 15.49
N SER A 67 -13.41 -11.01 15.57
CA SER A 67 -12.57 -10.73 16.73
C SER A 67 -12.38 -9.23 16.97
N GLY A 68 -12.77 -8.77 18.15
CA GLY A 68 -12.78 -7.35 18.50
C GLY A 68 -12.86 -7.10 20.01
N GLY A 69 -13.41 -5.96 20.36
CA GLY A 69 -13.62 -5.54 21.74
C GLY A 69 -14.43 -4.26 21.86
N GLU A 70 -14.62 -3.82 23.09
CA GLU A 70 -15.42 -2.64 23.43
C GLU A 70 -14.62 -1.35 23.21
N VAL A 71 -15.08 -0.51 22.28
CA VAL A 71 -14.47 0.78 21.91
C VAL A 71 -15.37 1.91 22.37
N ASP A 72 -14.77 2.97 22.93
CA ASP A 72 -15.47 4.16 23.42
C ASP A 72 -16.26 4.85 22.29
N THR A 73 -17.52 5.19 22.54
CA THR A 73 -18.41 5.78 21.54
C THR A 73 -17.99 7.21 21.15
N GLY A 74 -17.30 7.94 22.02
CA GLY A 74 -16.69 9.23 21.66
C GLY A 74 -15.59 9.06 20.62
N LEU A 75 -14.75 8.02 20.74
CA LEU A 75 -13.75 7.69 19.72
C LEU A 75 -14.41 7.31 18.39
N LEU A 76 -15.49 6.52 18.43
CA LEU A 76 -16.23 6.14 17.22
C LEU A 76 -16.88 7.34 16.55
N SER A 77 -17.47 8.25 17.32
CA SER A 77 -18.03 9.50 16.82
C SER A 77 -16.96 10.38 16.16
N TYR A 78 -15.77 10.48 16.78
CA TYR A 78 -14.64 11.19 16.17
C TYR A 78 -14.19 10.54 14.86
N MET A 79 -14.10 9.21 14.79
CA MET A 79 -13.78 8.49 13.56
C MET A 79 -14.80 8.78 12.46
N GLN A 80 -16.08 8.80 12.79
CA GLN A 80 -17.17 9.03 11.84
C GLN A 80 -17.09 10.38 11.15
N GLN A 81 -16.60 11.44 11.83
CA GLN A 81 -16.42 12.77 11.24
C GLN A 81 -15.50 12.75 10.01
N PHE A 82 -14.52 11.86 9.97
CA PHE A 82 -13.52 11.83 8.92
C PHE A 82 -13.75 10.72 7.89
N THR A 83 -14.56 9.69 8.19
CA THR A 83 -14.89 8.63 7.22
C THR A 83 -15.67 9.15 6.04
N GLN A 84 -16.42 10.24 6.21
CA GLN A 84 -17.14 10.91 5.11
C GLN A 84 -16.23 11.48 4.01
N LEU A 85 -14.94 11.67 4.29
CA LEU A 85 -13.96 12.15 3.31
C LEU A 85 -13.46 11.03 2.38
N VAL A 86 -13.62 9.77 2.78
CA VAL A 86 -13.09 8.61 2.05
C VAL A 86 -13.77 8.47 0.70
N GLY A 87 -12.98 8.42 -0.38
CA GLY A 87 -13.47 8.29 -1.76
C GLY A 87 -14.17 9.52 -2.34
N LYS A 88 -14.55 10.50 -1.51
CA LYS A 88 -15.29 11.69 -1.95
C LYS A 88 -14.35 12.87 -2.23
N ARG A 89 -13.68 12.85 -3.38
CA ARG A 89 -12.64 13.84 -3.73
C ARG A 89 -13.12 15.30 -3.72
N ALA A 90 -14.38 15.55 -4.00
CA ALA A 90 -14.97 16.89 -3.99
C ALA A 90 -15.19 17.44 -2.57
N GLN A 91 -15.34 16.56 -1.57
CA GLN A 91 -15.59 16.98 -0.20
C GLN A 91 -14.30 17.52 0.45
N LYS A 92 -14.41 18.70 1.05
CA LYS A 92 -13.35 19.39 1.78
C LYS A 92 -13.68 19.44 3.26
N LEU A 93 -12.65 19.53 4.08
CA LEU A 93 -12.80 19.73 5.51
C LEU A 93 -12.99 21.23 5.79
N THR A 94 -14.09 21.59 6.42
CA THR A 94 -14.38 22.96 6.81
C THR A 94 -13.82 23.27 8.21
N ALA A 95 -13.61 24.55 8.51
CA ALA A 95 -13.17 24.99 9.83
C ALA A 95 -14.21 24.62 10.92
N GLU A 96 -15.50 24.63 10.59
CA GLU A 96 -16.58 24.27 11.50
C GLU A 96 -16.56 22.77 11.82
N GLU A 97 -16.43 21.90 10.81
CA GLU A 97 -16.28 20.44 11.00
C GLU A 97 -15.05 20.11 11.84
N LEU A 98 -13.94 20.82 11.58
CA LEU A 98 -12.72 20.64 12.36
C LEU A 98 -12.92 21.03 13.82
N ALA A 99 -13.49 22.22 14.08
CA ALA A 99 -13.79 22.70 15.43
C ALA A 99 -14.76 21.76 16.16
N HIS A 100 -15.80 21.27 15.46
CA HIS A 100 -16.71 20.28 16.03
C HIS A 100 -15.97 18.98 16.41
N SER A 101 -15.12 18.46 15.52
CA SER A 101 -14.36 17.25 15.80
C SER A 101 -13.42 17.40 17.01
N GLU A 102 -12.85 18.59 17.22
CA GLU A 102 -11.97 18.88 18.35
C GLU A 102 -12.71 18.93 19.71
N SER A 103 -14.02 19.20 19.70
CA SER A 103 -14.85 19.24 20.91
C SER A 103 -15.30 17.85 21.40
N ILE A 104 -15.10 16.79 20.62
CA ILE A 104 -15.56 15.44 20.97
C ILE A 104 -14.76 14.90 22.16
N ALA A 105 -15.49 14.63 23.26
CA ALA A 105 -14.92 14.06 24.48
C ALA A 105 -15.02 12.52 24.50
N TRP A 106 -14.23 11.90 25.35
CA TRP A 106 -14.41 10.49 25.73
C TRP A 106 -15.74 10.33 26.46
N SER A 107 -16.59 9.43 25.97
CA SER A 107 -17.94 9.25 26.51
C SER A 107 -17.99 8.38 27.75
N GLY A 108 -17.07 7.42 27.88
CA GLY A 108 -17.12 6.34 28.86
C GLY A 108 -18.06 5.21 28.49
N GLU A 109 -18.99 5.41 27.54
CA GLU A 109 -19.81 4.35 26.96
C GLU A 109 -19.05 3.59 25.87
N THR A 110 -19.36 2.32 25.68
CA THR A 110 -18.63 1.48 24.72
C THR A 110 -19.56 0.75 23.77
N LEU A 111 -19.06 0.47 22.57
CA LEU A 111 -19.71 -0.36 21.56
C LEU A 111 -18.71 -1.39 21.04
N TYR A 112 -19.17 -2.62 20.84
CA TYR A 112 -18.33 -3.66 20.27
C TYR A 112 -17.88 -3.31 18.84
N GLN A 113 -16.56 -3.39 18.59
CA GLN A 113 -15.94 -3.11 17.31
C GLN A 113 -14.89 -4.15 16.98
N ALA A 114 -14.86 -4.58 15.72
CA ALA A 114 -13.86 -5.51 15.22
C ALA A 114 -12.88 -4.78 14.31
N PRO A 115 -11.60 -4.59 14.72
CA PRO A 115 -10.55 -4.11 13.84
C PRO A 115 -10.04 -5.26 12.96
N SER A 116 -10.84 -5.68 11.99
CA SER A 116 -10.69 -6.94 11.24
C SER A 116 -9.33 -7.06 10.55
N GLY A 117 -8.80 -5.97 9.99
CA GLY A 117 -7.50 -5.96 9.31
C GLY A 117 -6.28 -6.05 10.24
N THR A 118 -6.45 -5.86 11.57
CA THR A 118 -5.33 -5.70 12.52
C THR A 118 -5.41 -6.60 13.75
N ALA A 119 -6.47 -7.39 13.87
CA ALA A 119 -6.75 -8.19 15.06
C ALA A 119 -5.65 -9.23 15.38
N TYR A 120 -4.99 -9.76 14.37
CA TYR A 120 -3.95 -10.79 14.48
C TYR A 120 -2.54 -10.25 14.70
N TYR A 121 -2.30 -8.95 14.58
CA TYR A 121 -0.96 -8.38 14.76
C TYR A 121 -0.50 -8.44 16.23
N PHE A 122 0.81 -8.64 16.40
CA PHE A 122 1.40 -8.68 17.73
C PHE A 122 1.23 -7.33 18.45
N PRO A 123 0.65 -7.32 19.66
CA PRO A 123 0.19 -6.06 20.28
C PRO A 123 1.32 -5.08 20.61
N ALA A 124 2.54 -5.55 20.89
CA ALA A 124 3.64 -4.68 21.32
C ALA A 124 3.99 -3.58 20.29
N VAL A 125 3.72 -3.77 19.01
CA VAL A 125 3.97 -2.76 17.98
C VAL A 125 3.01 -1.58 18.05
N TYR A 126 1.91 -1.71 18.77
CA TYR A 126 0.92 -0.66 19.02
C TYR A 126 1.12 0.08 20.34
N LEU A 127 2.13 -0.30 21.13
CA LEU A 127 2.39 0.35 22.43
C LEU A 127 2.54 1.87 22.33
N PRO A 128 3.26 2.45 21.35
CA PRO A 128 3.35 3.90 21.25
C PRO A 128 1.99 4.57 21.11
N GLN A 129 1.15 4.10 20.19
CA GLN A 129 -0.18 4.65 19.95
C GLN A 129 -1.10 4.42 21.17
N ALA A 130 -1.05 3.23 21.78
CA ALA A 130 -1.84 2.88 22.96
C ALA A 130 -1.49 3.78 24.17
N ILE A 131 -0.19 4.06 24.38
CA ILE A 131 0.27 4.97 25.42
C ILE A 131 -0.24 6.39 25.14
N GLY A 132 -0.16 6.87 23.88
CA GLY A 132 -0.67 8.18 23.51
C GLY A 132 -2.17 8.35 23.79
N LEU A 133 -3.00 7.38 23.37
CA LEU A 133 -4.44 7.37 23.65
C LEU A 133 -4.74 7.30 25.15
N ALA A 134 -4.03 6.43 25.88
CA ALA A 134 -4.22 6.27 27.32
C ALA A 134 -3.84 7.55 28.08
N ALA A 135 -2.70 8.15 27.74
CA ALA A 135 -2.22 9.38 28.37
C ALA A 135 -3.19 10.54 28.17
N GLY A 136 -3.65 10.78 26.92
CA GLY A 136 -4.62 11.83 26.64
C GLY A 136 -5.92 11.63 27.43
N ARG A 137 -6.44 10.41 27.48
CA ARG A 137 -7.64 10.07 28.26
C ARG A 137 -7.45 10.31 29.76
N VAL A 138 -6.31 9.88 30.34
CA VAL A 138 -6.02 10.08 31.76
C VAL A 138 -5.86 11.56 32.11
N LEU A 139 -5.31 12.35 31.20
CA LEU A 139 -5.17 13.79 31.36
C LEU A 139 -6.48 14.57 31.12
N GLY A 140 -7.57 13.90 30.75
CA GLY A 140 -8.87 14.54 30.47
C GLY A 140 -8.90 15.32 29.16
N TRP A 141 -8.00 15.02 28.23
CA TRP A 141 -7.96 15.67 26.90
C TRP A 141 -9.09 15.17 25.99
N SER A 142 -9.41 15.97 24.97
CA SER A 142 -10.36 15.54 23.92
C SER A 142 -9.89 14.26 23.22
N VAL A 143 -10.82 13.61 22.51
CA VAL A 143 -10.46 12.45 21.67
C VAL A 143 -9.48 12.87 20.58
N ALA A 144 -9.69 14.05 19.99
CA ALA A 144 -8.81 14.62 18.96
C ALA A 144 -7.37 14.78 19.46
N ASP A 145 -7.16 15.38 20.63
CA ASP A 145 -5.82 15.59 21.18
C ASP A 145 -5.16 14.29 21.61
N SER A 146 -5.93 13.36 22.17
CA SER A 146 -5.45 12.00 22.50
C SER A 146 -4.99 11.24 21.26
N TYR A 147 -5.73 11.38 20.17
CA TYR A 147 -5.37 10.77 18.88
C TYR A 147 -4.13 11.45 18.26
N ARG A 148 -4.01 12.78 18.30
CA ARG A 148 -2.79 13.49 17.88
C ARG A 148 -1.57 13.02 18.68
N LEU A 149 -1.74 12.83 19.99
CA LEU A 149 -0.68 12.30 20.85
C LEU A 149 -0.28 10.88 20.42
N ALA A 150 -1.24 10.04 20.03
CA ALA A 150 -0.94 8.70 19.51
C ALA A 150 -0.13 8.74 18.20
N ARG A 151 -0.44 9.66 17.27
CA ARG A 151 0.39 9.91 16.07
C ARG A 151 1.82 10.32 16.44
N TYR A 152 1.97 11.27 17.35
CA TYR A 152 3.31 11.73 17.77
C TYR A 152 4.11 10.68 18.51
N PHE A 153 3.50 9.85 19.32
CA PHE A 153 4.17 8.72 19.98
C PHE A 153 4.62 7.66 18.97
N SER A 154 3.79 7.37 17.97
CA SER A 154 4.15 6.48 16.86
C SER A 154 5.36 7.02 16.08
N LEU A 155 5.33 8.29 15.71
CA LEU A 155 6.43 8.97 15.01
C LEU A 155 7.71 8.98 15.87
N ALA A 156 7.60 9.37 17.14
CA ALA A 156 8.75 9.41 18.06
C ALA A 156 9.40 8.04 18.24
N ALA A 157 8.61 6.98 18.37
CA ALA A 157 9.10 5.61 18.43
C ALA A 157 9.82 5.21 17.14
N ALA A 158 9.25 5.51 15.97
CA ALA A 158 9.88 5.24 14.69
C ALA A 158 11.22 5.98 14.54
N ILE A 159 11.28 7.27 14.88
CA ILE A 159 12.50 8.07 14.80
C ILE A 159 13.56 7.57 15.77
N ALA A 160 13.16 7.18 17.00
CA ALA A 160 14.09 6.58 17.96
C ALA A 160 14.69 5.26 17.45
N LEU A 161 13.86 4.41 16.82
CA LEU A 161 14.32 3.16 16.19
C LEU A 161 15.25 3.43 15.01
N LEU A 162 14.94 4.41 14.15
CA LEU A 162 15.81 4.81 13.05
C LEU A 162 17.15 5.38 13.56
N ALA A 163 17.14 6.23 14.60
CA ALA A 163 18.34 6.74 15.22
C ALA A 163 19.20 5.59 15.81
N LEU A 164 18.58 4.61 16.47
CA LEU A 164 19.26 3.41 16.94
C LEU A 164 19.87 2.62 15.77
N ALA A 165 19.11 2.37 14.72
CA ALA A 165 19.57 1.65 13.52
C ALA A 165 20.80 2.33 12.91
N PHE A 166 20.76 3.65 12.73
CA PHE A 166 21.82 4.42 12.08
C PHE A 166 23.08 4.55 12.97
N ARG A 167 22.93 4.48 14.28
CA ARG A 167 24.06 4.37 15.20
C ARG A 167 24.72 3.00 15.18
N ILE A 168 23.94 1.92 14.97
CA ILE A 168 24.47 0.56 14.86
C ILE A 168 25.23 0.39 13.55
N PHE A 169 24.62 0.80 12.44
CA PHE A 169 25.22 0.71 11.11
C PHE A 169 24.66 1.84 10.22
N ALA A 170 25.55 2.73 9.77
CA ALA A 170 25.15 3.91 8.99
C ALA A 170 24.39 3.51 7.71
N PRO A 171 23.21 4.07 7.46
CA PRO A 171 22.44 3.76 6.27
C PRO A 171 23.07 4.43 5.06
N PRO A 172 22.92 3.83 3.92
CA PRO A 172 23.31 4.45 2.67
C PRO A 172 22.23 5.37 2.11
N ALA A 173 22.59 6.21 1.14
CA ALA A 173 21.66 7.18 0.55
C ALA A 173 20.40 6.50 -0.04
N GLY A 174 20.54 5.33 -0.68
CA GLY A 174 19.40 4.59 -1.20
C GLY A 174 18.42 4.11 -0.12
N ALA A 175 18.91 3.76 1.10
CA ALA A 175 18.05 3.44 2.22
C ALA A 175 17.36 4.69 2.79
N LEU A 176 18.08 5.83 2.84
CA LEU A 176 17.49 7.11 3.22
C LEU A 176 16.42 7.58 2.21
N ALA A 177 16.61 7.28 0.94
CA ALA A 177 15.64 7.61 -0.11
C ALA A 177 14.27 6.94 0.12
N LEU A 178 14.24 5.71 0.64
CA LEU A 178 12.98 5.04 1.00
C LEU A 178 12.20 5.78 2.09
N LEU A 179 12.89 6.44 3.03
CA LEU A 179 12.25 7.16 4.14
C LEU A 179 11.60 8.48 3.71
N VAL A 180 11.98 9.00 2.55
CA VAL A 180 11.44 10.27 2.04
C VAL A 180 10.55 10.09 0.82
N LEU A 181 10.19 8.86 0.47
CA LEU A 181 9.11 8.63 -0.49
C LEU A 181 7.79 9.19 0.05
N PRO A 182 6.93 9.76 -0.80
CA PRO A 182 5.64 10.31 -0.38
C PRO A 182 4.82 9.33 0.46
N MET A 183 4.76 8.05 0.07
CA MET A 183 4.03 7.02 0.81
C MET A 183 4.61 6.82 2.22
N THR A 184 5.94 6.75 2.37
CA THR A 184 6.57 6.58 3.69
C THR A 184 6.31 7.78 4.59
N LEU A 185 6.49 9.00 4.05
CA LEU A 185 6.23 10.25 4.79
C LEU A 185 4.76 10.34 5.22
N PHE A 186 3.85 9.95 4.36
CA PHE A 186 2.41 9.94 4.64
C PHE A 186 2.06 8.94 5.76
N GLN A 187 2.60 7.72 5.69
CA GLN A 187 2.41 6.72 6.75
C GLN A 187 3.01 7.18 8.09
N PHE A 188 4.16 7.88 8.07
CA PHE A 188 4.78 8.42 9.30
C PHE A 188 3.94 9.52 9.97
N GLY A 189 3.04 10.14 9.21
CA GLY A 189 2.06 11.11 9.72
C GLY A 189 0.85 10.48 10.43
N GLY A 190 0.63 9.16 10.33
CA GLY A 190 -0.55 8.46 10.86
C GLY A 190 -0.29 7.69 12.15
N ALA A 191 -1.37 7.32 12.85
CA ALA A 191 -1.33 6.42 14.01
C ALA A 191 -1.40 4.94 13.59
N VAL A 192 -0.65 4.59 12.54
CA VAL A 192 -0.58 3.23 11.97
C VAL A 192 0.66 2.49 12.47
N LEU A 193 0.74 1.21 12.19
CA LEU A 193 1.87 0.37 12.61
C LEU A 193 3.12 0.56 11.71
N ASP A 194 2.96 1.06 10.49
CA ASP A 194 4.00 1.11 9.46
C ASP A 194 5.26 1.89 9.86
N PRO A 195 5.18 3.05 10.54
CA PRO A 195 6.36 3.77 11.02
C PRO A 195 7.23 2.92 11.95
N VAL A 196 6.59 2.25 12.92
CA VAL A 196 7.28 1.39 13.90
C VAL A 196 7.88 0.16 13.21
N ALA A 197 7.13 -0.49 12.32
CA ALA A 197 7.60 -1.66 11.56
C ALA A 197 8.78 -1.30 10.65
N THR A 198 8.73 -0.12 9.99
CA THR A 198 9.84 0.40 9.19
C THR A 198 11.08 0.63 10.08
N GLY A 199 10.95 1.32 11.20
CA GLY A 199 12.04 1.56 12.14
C GLY A 199 12.67 0.26 12.67
N LEU A 200 11.85 -0.71 13.05
CA LEU A 200 12.30 -2.04 13.49
C LEU A 200 13.05 -2.79 12.37
N THR A 201 12.57 -2.71 11.13
CA THR A 201 13.25 -3.36 9.99
C THR A 201 14.61 -2.72 9.72
N PHE A 202 14.72 -1.39 9.84
CA PHE A 202 16.02 -0.70 9.80
C PHE A 202 16.95 -1.16 10.93
N VAL A 203 16.44 -1.33 12.17
CA VAL A 203 17.24 -1.87 13.30
C VAL A 203 17.71 -3.28 12.97
N ALA A 204 16.85 -4.15 12.46
CA ALA A 204 17.20 -5.53 12.13
C ALA A 204 18.26 -5.58 11.02
N ALA A 205 18.08 -4.85 9.92
CA ALA A 205 19.03 -4.81 8.81
C ALA A 205 20.38 -4.22 9.23
N SER A 206 20.38 -3.11 9.98
CA SER A 206 21.58 -2.46 10.51
C SER A 206 22.33 -3.39 11.46
N ALA A 207 21.63 -4.01 12.41
CA ALA A 207 22.22 -4.93 13.37
C ALA A 207 22.79 -6.17 12.67
N PHE A 208 22.08 -6.72 11.69
CA PHE A 208 22.53 -7.86 10.91
C PHE A 208 23.83 -7.54 10.13
N MET A 209 23.87 -6.42 9.44
CA MET A 209 25.07 -5.97 8.71
C MET A 209 26.25 -5.71 9.67
N ARG A 210 25.99 -5.10 10.83
CA ARG A 210 27.03 -4.90 11.85
C ARG A 210 27.61 -6.22 12.35
N LEU A 211 26.74 -7.20 12.64
CA LEU A 211 27.15 -8.53 13.09
C LEU A 211 27.95 -9.29 12.01
N ALA A 212 27.61 -9.11 10.75
CA ALA A 212 28.34 -9.69 9.63
C ALA A 212 29.74 -9.07 9.45
N VAL A 213 29.91 -7.78 9.78
CA VAL A 213 31.21 -7.09 9.74
C VAL A 213 32.10 -7.48 10.93
N ASP A 214 31.52 -7.46 12.13
CA ASP A 214 32.28 -7.67 13.36
C ASP A 214 32.57 -9.16 13.65
N GLU A 215 31.79 -10.06 13.05
CA GLU A 215 31.89 -11.52 13.20
C GLU A 215 31.97 -11.96 14.67
N ARG A 216 33.10 -12.58 15.07
CA ARG A 216 33.31 -13.09 16.44
C ARG A 216 33.42 -12.00 17.50
N ARG A 217 33.76 -10.77 17.10
CA ARG A 217 33.88 -9.60 18.02
C ARG A 217 32.57 -8.84 18.21
N ALA A 218 31.49 -9.34 17.60
CA ALA A 218 30.19 -8.68 17.61
C ALA A 218 29.63 -8.50 19.04
N ASP A 219 29.25 -7.27 19.37
CA ASP A 219 28.61 -6.91 20.64
C ASP A 219 27.31 -7.72 20.83
N PRO A 220 27.12 -8.38 22.00
CA PRO A 220 25.88 -9.07 22.33
C PRO A 220 24.64 -8.17 22.26
N ARG A 221 24.78 -6.87 22.57
CA ARG A 221 23.66 -5.91 22.51
C ARG A 221 23.13 -5.74 21.09
N VAL A 222 24.01 -5.75 20.10
CA VAL A 222 23.62 -5.68 18.68
C VAL A 222 22.84 -6.93 18.26
N PHE A 223 23.23 -8.12 18.78
CA PHE A 223 22.47 -9.34 18.54
C PHE A 223 21.07 -9.29 19.20
N ILE A 224 20.96 -8.74 20.42
CA ILE A 224 19.67 -8.55 21.08
C ILE A 224 18.80 -7.59 20.27
N ALA A 225 19.36 -6.48 19.77
CA ALA A 225 18.63 -5.55 18.91
C ALA A 225 18.10 -6.24 17.63
N LEU A 226 18.92 -7.06 16.96
CA LEU A 226 18.50 -7.89 15.84
C LEU A 226 17.35 -8.82 16.24
N ALA A 227 17.50 -9.56 17.35
CA ALA A 227 16.53 -10.55 17.80
C ALA A 227 15.18 -9.91 18.13
N VAL A 228 15.17 -8.82 18.91
CA VAL A 228 13.94 -8.12 19.30
C VAL A 228 13.26 -7.49 18.09
N ALA A 229 14.02 -6.81 17.22
CA ALA A 229 13.46 -6.19 16.03
C ALA A 229 12.85 -7.25 15.07
N THR A 230 13.55 -8.37 14.86
CA THR A 230 13.05 -9.48 14.04
C THR A 230 11.78 -10.08 14.64
N LEU A 231 11.74 -10.31 15.96
CA LEU A 231 10.54 -10.81 16.65
C LEU A 231 9.34 -9.91 16.39
N LEU A 232 9.49 -8.60 16.67
CA LEU A 232 8.38 -7.65 16.58
C LEU A 232 7.87 -7.49 15.14
N VAL A 233 8.78 -7.46 14.14
CA VAL A 233 8.40 -7.39 12.73
C VAL A 233 7.69 -8.67 12.29
N CYS A 234 8.29 -9.84 12.52
CA CYS A 234 7.74 -11.11 12.04
C CYS A 234 6.42 -11.49 12.73
N ALA A 235 6.28 -11.21 14.04
CA ALA A 235 5.03 -11.46 14.76
C ALA A 235 3.89 -10.49 14.37
N SER A 236 4.22 -9.36 13.73
CA SER A 236 3.23 -8.35 13.31
C SER A 236 2.96 -8.39 11.82
N ARG A 237 3.89 -8.92 11.01
CA ARG A 237 3.78 -8.96 9.55
C ARG A 237 4.24 -10.32 9.05
N ALA A 238 3.28 -11.24 8.86
CA ALA A 238 3.56 -12.63 8.50
C ALA A 238 4.38 -12.77 7.19
N HIS A 239 4.23 -11.86 6.23
CA HIS A 239 5.03 -11.88 5.02
C HIS A 239 6.52 -11.59 5.28
N MET A 240 6.88 -11.02 6.43
CA MET A 240 8.27 -10.79 6.87
C MET A 240 8.90 -11.98 7.62
N LEU A 241 8.22 -13.12 7.75
CA LEU A 241 8.76 -14.35 8.36
C LEU A 241 10.15 -14.78 7.83
N PRO A 242 10.51 -14.57 6.55
CA PRO A 242 11.86 -14.86 6.07
C PRO A 242 12.97 -14.14 6.84
N MET A 243 12.68 -13.00 7.51
CA MET A 243 13.66 -12.32 8.38
C MET A 243 14.12 -13.19 9.55
N LEU A 244 13.39 -14.21 9.95
CA LEU A 244 13.83 -15.17 10.97
C LEU A 244 15.18 -15.84 10.62
N ALA A 245 15.54 -15.92 9.34
CA ALA A 245 16.85 -16.41 8.92
C ALA A 245 18.01 -15.51 9.39
N LEU A 246 17.80 -14.21 9.60
CA LEU A 246 18.86 -13.26 9.95
C LEU A 246 19.50 -13.54 11.32
N PRO A 247 18.75 -13.74 12.43
CA PRO A 247 19.34 -14.15 13.71
C PRO A 247 20.11 -15.45 13.61
N PHE A 248 19.62 -16.46 12.86
CA PHE A 248 20.37 -17.72 12.67
C PHE A 248 21.69 -17.49 11.93
N ALA A 249 21.68 -16.75 10.83
CA ALA A 249 22.89 -16.43 10.08
C ALA A 249 23.88 -15.62 10.95
N ALA A 250 23.40 -14.71 11.77
CA ALA A 250 24.23 -13.96 12.70
C ALA A 250 24.91 -14.87 13.74
N THR A 251 24.28 -16.00 14.14
CA THR A 251 24.93 -17.00 15.01
C THR A 251 26.10 -17.71 14.34
N TRP A 252 25.96 -17.95 13.04
CA TRP A 252 27.00 -18.55 12.21
C TRP A 252 28.21 -17.62 12.11
N PHE A 253 28.02 -16.33 11.84
CA PHE A 253 29.10 -15.36 11.79
C PHE A 253 29.85 -15.26 13.13
N ALA A 254 29.11 -15.21 14.23
CA ALA A 254 29.67 -15.08 15.57
C ALA A 254 30.22 -16.40 16.14
N ARG A 255 29.90 -17.55 15.53
CA ARG A 255 30.20 -18.91 16.06
C ARG A 255 29.79 -19.09 17.52
N CYS A 256 28.62 -18.58 17.91
CA CYS A 256 28.14 -18.54 19.30
C CYS A 256 26.90 -19.42 19.49
N ARG A 257 27.06 -20.60 20.10
CA ARG A 257 25.97 -21.57 20.34
C ARG A 257 24.84 -20.99 21.19
N ARG A 258 25.12 -20.09 22.16
CA ARG A 258 24.08 -19.46 22.98
C ARG A 258 23.14 -18.60 22.12
N ARG A 259 23.67 -17.86 21.14
CA ARG A 259 22.88 -17.04 20.22
C ARG A 259 21.98 -17.90 19.35
N PHE A 260 22.39 -19.10 18.98
CA PHE A 260 21.57 -20.05 18.24
C PHE A 260 20.29 -20.43 19.00
N TRP A 261 20.43 -20.76 20.30
CA TRP A 261 19.24 -21.09 21.11
C TRP A 261 18.30 -19.91 21.29
N ILE A 262 18.81 -18.68 21.36
CA ILE A 262 17.99 -17.46 21.37
C ILE A 262 17.25 -17.32 20.03
N ALA A 263 17.93 -17.49 18.90
CA ALA A 263 17.30 -17.45 17.57
C ALA A 263 16.22 -18.53 17.40
N LEU A 264 16.47 -19.73 17.91
CA LEU A 264 15.49 -20.83 17.89
C LEU A 264 14.26 -20.51 18.77
N ALA A 265 14.47 -20.06 19.99
CA ALA A 265 13.37 -19.67 20.89
C ALA A 265 12.52 -18.54 20.29
N LEU A 266 13.17 -17.57 19.65
CA LEU A 266 12.50 -16.50 18.92
C LEU A 266 11.66 -17.06 17.77
N ALA A 267 12.23 -17.93 16.94
CA ALA A 267 11.49 -18.53 15.82
C ALA A 267 10.28 -19.35 16.31
N VAL A 268 10.46 -20.16 17.35
CA VAL A 268 9.37 -20.92 17.98
C VAL A 268 8.28 -19.99 18.51
N PHE A 269 8.66 -18.90 19.16
CA PHE A 269 7.69 -17.91 19.67
C PHE A 269 6.91 -17.27 18.51
N VAL A 270 7.59 -16.77 17.47
CA VAL A 270 6.94 -16.10 16.32
C VAL A 270 6.00 -17.06 15.60
N LEU A 271 6.46 -18.27 15.30
CA LEU A 271 5.62 -19.28 14.62
C LEU A 271 4.46 -19.72 15.51
N GLY A 272 4.68 -19.88 16.80
CA GLY A 272 3.64 -20.15 17.79
C GLY A 272 2.60 -19.03 17.86
N TRP A 273 3.04 -17.77 17.92
CA TRP A 273 2.15 -16.61 17.87
C TRP A 273 1.31 -16.59 16.60
N THR A 274 1.97 -16.76 15.44
CA THR A 274 1.28 -16.80 14.15
C THR A 274 0.24 -17.91 14.09
N ALA A 275 0.58 -19.12 14.56
CA ALA A 275 -0.35 -20.24 14.60
C ALA A 275 -1.53 -20.00 15.55
N VAL A 276 -1.27 -19.40 16.72
CA VAL A 276 -2.34 -19.04 17.68
C VAL A 276 -3.27 -18.01 17.05
N THR A 277 -2.74 -16.94 16.49
CA THR A 277 -3.56 -15.87 15.92
C THR A 277 -4.36 -16.32 14.69
N ILE A 278 -3.80 -17.15 13.82
CA ILE A 278 -4.56 -17.75 12.70
C ILE A 278 -5.74 -18.58 13.20
N LYS A 279 -5.57 -19.32 14.31
CA LYS A 279 -6.63 -20.16 14.86
C LYS A 279 -7.68 -19.42 15.67
N THR A 280 -7.30 -18.32 16.33
CA THR A 280 -8.17 -17.62 17.29
C THR A 280 -8.81 -16.35 16.71
N THR A 281 -8.26 -15.80 15.62
CA THR A 281 -8.84 -14.61 15.01
C THR A 281 -9.93 -15.01 14.02
N VAL A 282 -11.14 -14.51 14.29
CA VAL A 282 -12.30 -14.63 13.38
C VAL A 282 -12.40 -13.31 12.61
N TYR A 283 -12.38 -13.40 11.29
CA TYR A 283 -12.54 -12.26 10.39
C TYR A 283 -14.03 -11.99 10.12
N ALA A 284 -14.33 -10.78 9.67
CA ALA A 284 -15.66 -10.47 9.18
C ALA A 284 -15.99 -11.38 7.99
N PRO A 285 -17.20 -11.98 7.96
CA PRO A 285 -17.66 -12.67 6.76
C PRO A 285 -17.65 -11.68 5.59
N GLY A 286 -17.05 -12.06 4.51
CA GLY A 286 -16.96 -11.25 3.31
C GLY A 286 -17.50 -12.02 2.10
N PRO A 287 -17.71 -11.39 0.96
CA PRO A 287 -18.07 -12.09 -0.29
C PRO A 287 -16.99 -13.12 -0.71
N ARG A 288 -15.90 -13.19 0.03
CA ARG A 288 -14.73 -14.04 -0.15
C ARG A 288 -14.64 -15.18 0.86
N ASP A 289 -15.77 -15.65 1.41
CA ASP A 289 -15.85 -16.77 2.34
C ASP A 289 -15.35 -18.08 1.70
N ALA A 290 -14.04 -18.10 1.42
CA ALA A 290 -13.33 -19.28 0.98
C ALA A 290 -12.57 -19.89 2.16
N ASP A 291 -12.48 -21.21 2.21
CA ASP A 291 -11.58 -21.90 3.10
C ASP A 291 -10.10 -21.51 2.76
N HIS A 292 -9.57 -20.50 3.43
CA HIS A 292 -8.21 -20.02 3.24
C HIS A 292 -7.17 -21.12 3.42
N ALA A 293 -7.42 -22.10 4.30
CA ALA A 293 -6.52 -23.21 4.53
C ALA A 293 -6.51 -24.15 3.33
N ALA A 294 -7.69 -24.47 2.78
CA ALA A 294 -7.81 -25.28 1.57
C ALA A 294 -7.18 -24.59 0.37
N ARG A 295 -7.40 -23.26 0.19
CA ARG A 295 -6.76 -22.47 -0.87
C ARG A 295 -5.24 -22.45 -0.75
N LEU A 296 -4.71 -22.23 0.45
CA LEU A 296 -3.26 -22.28 0.68
C LEU A 296 -2.71 -23.66 0.31
N MET A 297 -3.36 -24.72 0.77
CA MET A 297 -2.93 -26.10 0.46
C MET A 297 -3.00 -26.39 -1.04
N HIS A 298 -4.04 -25.89 -1.73
CA HIS A 298 -4.16 -26.02 -3.17
C HIS A 298 -2.94 -25.43 -3.89
N TYR A 299 -2.58 -24.17 -3.63
CA TYR A 299 -1.44 -23.53 -4.29
C TYR A 299 -0.08 -24.11 -3.87
N LEU A 300 0.05 -24.66 -2.66
CA LEU A 300 1.25 -25.36 -2.23
C LEU A 300 1.42 -26.71 -2.94
N THR A 301 0.31 -27.39 -3.25
CA THR A 301 0.32 -28.68 -3.97
C THR A 301 0.30 -28.51 -5.49
N HIS A 302 -0.08 -27.34 -6.00
CA HIS A 302 -0.11 -26.99 -7.42
C HIS A 302 0.77 -25.75 -7.72
N PRO A 303 2.11 -25.87 -7.54
CA PRO A 303 3.01 -24.72 -7.67
C PRO A 303 3.04 -24.12 -9.09
N SER A 304 2.67 -24.89 -10.11
CA SER A 304 2.53 -24.38 -11.49
C SER A 304 1.40 -23.38 -11.63
N GLU A 305 0.28 -23.59 -10.95
CA GLU A 305 -0.84 -22.66 -10.93
C GLU A 305 -0.49 -21.39 -10.17
N LEU A 306 0.16 -21.52 -9.00
CA LEU A 306 0.69 -20.35 -8.27
C LEU A 306 1.62 -19.54 -9.16
N TRP A 307 2.55 -20.20 -9.86
CA TRP A 307 3.47 -19.51 -10.77
C TRP A 307 2.76 -18.85 -11.93
N HIS A 308 1.73 -19.48 -12.49
CA HIS A 308 0.90 -18.89 -13.55
C HIS A 308 0.21 -17.62 -13.08
N MET A 309 -0.46 -17.66 -11.92
CA MET A 309 -1.12 -16.48 -11.31
C MET A 309 -0.13 -15.33 -11.06
N LEU A 310 1.05 -15.65 -10.52
CA LEU A 310 2.11 -14.64 -10.32
C LEU A 310 2.56 -14.04 -11.64
N TRP A 311 2.81 -14.89 -12.65
CA TRP A 311 3.28 -14.46 -13.95
C TRP A 311 2.27 -13.54 -14.65
N VAL A 312 1.01 -13.94 -14.70
CA VAL A 312 -0.06 -13.14 -15.33
C VAL A 312 -0.18 -11.79 -14.60
N THR A 313 -0.17 -11.78 -13.27
CA THR A 313 -0.23 -10.55 -12.48
C THR A 313 0.98 -9.64 -12.73
N TRP A 314 2.19 -10.18 -12.77
CA TRP A 314 3.41 -9.40 -12.99
C TRP A 314 3.61 -8.95 -14.43
N SER A 315 3.06 -9.67 -15.39
CA SER A 315 3.09 -9.26 -16.80
C SER A 315 1.99 -8.26 -17.16
N HIS A 316 1.04 -7.99 -16.24
CA HIS A 316 -0.04 -7.04 -16.49
C HIS A 316 0.46 -5.58 -16.31
N PRO A 317 0.52 -4.77 -17.41
CA PRO A 317 1.20 -3.47 -17.36
C PRO A 317 0.53 -2.48 -16.42
N VAL A 318 -0.81 -2.50 -16.34
CA VAL A 318 -1.57 -1.61 -15.44
C VAL A 318 -1.25 -1.93 -13.98
N ARG A 319 -1.26 -3.22 -13.58
CA ARG A 319 -0.92 -3.63 -12.21
C ARG A 319 0.50 -3.25 -11.84
N MET A 320 1.44 -3.37 -12.76
CA MET A 320 2.82 -2.94 -12.52
C MET A 320 2.94 -1.43 -12.33
N SER A 321 2.19 -0.63 -13.10
CA SER A 321 2.10 0.82 -12.90
C SER A 321 1.50 1.16 -11.53
N GLU A 322 0.39 0.53 -11.15
CA GLU A 322 -0.27 0.71 -9.84
C GLU A 322 0.66 0.35 -8.68
N TYR A 323 1.43 -0.75 -8.79
CA TYR A 323 2.41 -1.11 -7.77
C TYR A 323 3.52 -0.08 -7.66
N TRP A 324 4.02 0.42 -8.79
CA TRP A 324 5.03 1.47 -8.82
C TRP A 324 4.51 2.78 -8.22
N GLU A 325 3.33 3.21 -8.65
CA GLU A 325 2.71 4.44 -8.17
C GLU A 325 2.41 4.37 -6.67
N SER A 326 1.82 3.27 -6.20
CA SER A 326 1.52 3.10 -4.78
C SER A 326 2.76 2.81 -3.92
N PHE A 327 3.88 2.38 -4.51
CA PHE A 327 5.18 2.32 -3.85
C PHE A 327 5.75 3.72 -3.62
N LEU A 328 5.69 4.60 -4.63
CA LEU A 328 6.13 5.98 -4.50
C LEU A 328 5.17 6.78 -3.62
N GLY A 329 3.86 6.72 -3.91
CA GLY A 329 2.83 7.39 -3.14
C GLY A 329 1.48 7.46 -3.86
N VAL A 330 0.50 6.77 -3.35
CA VAL A 330 -0.93 7.02 -3.58
C VAL A 330 -1.51 7.26 -2.19
N LEU A 331 -1.93 8.51 -1.93
CA LEU A 331 -2.30 8.97 -0.60
C LEU A 331 -3.78 8.75 -0.30
N GLY A 332 -4.23 9.21 0.87
CA GLY A 332 -5.60 8.99 1.31
C GLY A 332 -5.86 7.50 1.56
N TRP A 333 -7.03 7.04 1.26
CA TRP A 333 -7.37 5.62 1.25
C TRP A 333 -6.97 4.95 -0.08
N LEU A 334 -5.80 5.33 -0.60
CA LEU A 334 -5.29 4.97 -1.92
C LEU A 334 -6.13 5.54 -3.08
N ASP A 335 -6.80 6.65 -2.81
CA ASP A 335 -7.69 7.34 -3.74
C ASP A 335 -7.11 8.66 -4.28
N ILE A 336 -5.91 9.07 -3.80
CA ILE A 336 -5.27 10.33 -4.16
C ILE A 336 -3.91 10.08 -4.80
N GLY A 337 -3.90 9.94 -6.13
CA GLY A 337 -2.68 9.81 -6.93
C GLY A 337 -2.07 11.17 -7.26
N PHE A 338 -0.78 11.17 -7.54
CA PHE A 338 -0.07 12.32 -8.11
C PHE A 338 -0.25 12.37 -9.64
N PRO A 339 0.02 13.51 -10.28
CA PRO A 339 0.12 13.57 -11.74
C PRO A 339 1.23 12.64 -12.27
N ALA A 340 1.07 12.09 -13.46
CA ALA A 340 2.04 11.18 -14.08
C ALA A 340 3.47 11.78 -14.15
N SER A 341 3.57 13.09 -14.40
CA SER A 341 4.86 13.80 -14.38
C SER A 341 5.57 13.73 -13.04
N PHE A 342 4.82 13.73 -11.92
CA PHE A 342 5.41 13.59 -10.60
C PHE A 342 6.01 12.19 -10.41
N TYR A 343 5.29 11.13 -10.78
CA TYR A 343 5.80 9.76 -10.69
C TYR A 343 7.06 9.57 -11.54
N LEU A 344 7.08 10.17 -12.72
CA LEU A 344 8.26 10.16 -13.58
C LEU A 344 9.47 10.84 -12.90
N TRP A 345 9.33 12.06 -12.39
CA TRP A 345 10.43 12.79 -11.77
C TRP A 345 10.86 12.19 -10.43
N ALA A 346 9.92 11.92 -9.53
CA ALA A 346 10.21 11.32 -8.23
C ALA A 346 10.84 9.93 -8.39
N GLY A 347 10.28 9.11 -9.29
CA GLY A 347 10.80 7.79 -9.60
C GLY A 347 12.20 7.84 -10.21
N THR A 348 12.45 8.74 -11.16
CA THR A 348 13.78 8.91 -11.78
C THR A 348 14.81 9.34 -10.74
N VAL A 349 14.51 10.33 -9.90
CA VAL A 349 15.43 10.79 -8.85
C VAL A 349 15.66 9.71 -7.79
N PHE A 350 14.62 8.97 -7.40
CA PHE A 350 14.75 7.82 -6.50
C PHE A 350 15.68 6.76 -7.09
N LEU A 351 15.44 6.30 -8.31
CA LEU A 351 16.27 5.30 -8.97
C LEU A 351 17.71 5.79 -9.18
N ALA A 352 17.91 7.05 -9.58
CA ALA A 352 19.23 7.64 -9.70
C ALA A 352 19.98 7.68 -8.34
N THR A 353 19.27 7.97 -7.24
CA THR A 353 19.83 7.90 -5.88
C THR A 353 20.25 6.48 -5.52
N VAL A 354 19.44 5.48 -5.84
CA VAL A 354 19.77 4.06 -5.63
C VAL A 354 20.97 3.67 -6.49
N VAL A 355 20.97 3.96 -7.78
CA VAL A 355 22.06 3.61 -8.71
C VAL A 355 23.39 4.24 -8.28
N THR A 356 23.40 5.54 -7.97
CA THR A 356 24.61 6.21 -7.49
C THR A 356 25.09 5.66 -6.14
N SER A 357 24.17 5.22 -5.29
CA SER A 357 24.48 4.57 -4.03
C SER A 357 25.09 3.18 -4.23
N VAL A 358 24.61 2.41 -5.21
CA VAL A 358 25.07 1.07 -5.57
C VAL A 358 26.42 1.10 -6.30
N ALA A 359 26.62 2.02 -7.23
CA ALA A 359 27.81 2.11 -8.09
C ALA A 359 29.15 2.24 -7.32
N THR A 360 29.07 2.53 -6.03
CA THR A 360 30.21 2.83 -5.17
C THR A 360 30.61 1.68 -4.26
N GLY A 361 30.03 0.49 -4.43
CA GLY A 361 30.14 -0.60 -3.51
C GLY A 361 31.19 -1.67 -3.85
N ALA A 362 31.87 -2.19 -2.81
CA ALA A 362 32.66 -3.41 -2.91
C ALA A 362 31.75 -4.64 -2.90
N TRP A 363 31.25 -5.05 -4.05
CA TRP A 363 30.27 -6.14 -4.22
C TRP A 363 30.69 -7.49 -3.62
N ARG A 364 31.99 -7.76 -3.56
CA ARG A 364 32.52 -9.04 -3.07
C ARG A 364 32.60 -9.11 -1.54
N SER A 365 32.52 -7.99 -0.83
CA SER A 365 32.53 -8.00 0.63
C SER A 365 31.16 -8.38 1.16
N LEU A 366 31.12 -9.24 2.20
CA LEU A 366 29.88 -9.67 2.87
C LEU A 366 28.84 -10.33 1.93
N ALA A 367 29.30 -11.05 0.89
CA ALA A 367 28.42 -11.63 -0.13
C ALA A 367 27.28 -12.47 0.47
N LEU A 368 27.59 -13.32 1.46
CA LEU A 368 26.58 -14.15 2.13
C LEU A 368 25.51 -13.31 2.84
N ALA A 369 25.91 -12.30 3.61
CA ALA A 369 24.97 -11.44 4.33
C ALA A 369 24.05 -10.68 3.37
N ARG A 370 24.61 -10.20 2.26
CA ARG A 370 23.85 -9.52 1.20
C ARG A 370 22.88 -10.44 0.50
N THR A 371 23.34 -11.62 0.09
CA THR A 371 22.46 -12.62 -0.55
C THR A 371 21.29 -12.97 0.37
N LEU A 372 21.52 -13.14 1.67
CA LEU A 372 20.44 -13.39 2.64
C LEU A 372 19.43 -12.24 2.70
N LEU A 373 19.89 -10.99 2.70
CA LEU A 373 18.97 -9.83 2.67
C LEU A 373 18.17 -9.73 1.36
N VAL A 374 18.77 -10.08 0.22
CA VAL A 374 18.05 -10.20 -1.06
C VAL A 374 17.00 -11.31 -0.99
N VAL A 375 17.39 -12.49 -0.49
CA VAL A 375 16.47 -13.62 -0.34
C VAL A 375 15.31 -13.25 0.60
N VAL A 376 15.58 -12.60 1.73
CA VAL A 376 14.54 -12.10 2.65
C VAL A 376 13.59 -11.16 1.93
N CYS A 377 14.10 -10.18 1.18
CA CYS A 377 13.28 -9.23 0.42
C CYS A 377 12.38 -9.95 -0.59
N LEU A 378 12.98 -10.78 -1.46
CA LEU A 378 12.22 -11.47 -2.51
C LEU A 378 11.20 -12.45 -1.93
N SER A 379 11.57 -13.20 -0.88
CA SER A 379 10.64 -14.09 -0.20
C SER A 379 9.51 -13.35 0.48
N ALA A 380 9.78 -12.18 1.09
CA ALA A 380 8.74 -11.35 1.71
C ALA A 380 7.75 -10.80 0.66
N ILE A 381 8.25 -10.37 -0.50
CA ILE A 381 7.39 -9.95 -1.63
C ILE A 381 6.53 -11.13 -2.10
N LEU A 382 7.13 -12.29 -2.34
CA LEU A 382 6.41 -13.49 -2.77
C LEU A 382 5.33 -13.91 -1.76
N LEU A 383 5.65 -13.87 -0.46
CA LEU A 383 4.68 -14.17 0.59
C LEU A 383 3.56 -13.12 0.67
N THR A 384 3.81 -11.86 0.31
CA THR A 384 2.76 -10.84 0.19
C THR A 384 1.76 -11.23 -0.90
N PHE A 385 2.24 -11.59 -2.09
CA PHE A 385 1.36 -12.07 -3.18
C PHE A 385 0.60 -13.33 -2.78
N LEU A 386 1.27 -14.32 -2.18
CA LEU A 386 0.61 -15.54 -1.72
C LEU A 386 -0.47 -15.27 -0.65
N ALA A 387 -0.18 -14.39 0.31
CA ALA A 387 -1.15 -14.04 1.36
C ALA A 387 -2.40 -13.39 0.75
N LEU A 388 -2.24 -12.45 -0.19
CA LEU A 388 -3.35 -11.78 -0.84
C LEU A 388 -4.10 -12.69 -1.84
N LEU A 389 -3.38 -13.58 -2.53
CA LEU A 389 -4.01 -14.61 -3.35
C LEU A 389 -4.94 -15.50 -2.53
N VAL A 390 -4.52 -15.87 -1.30
CA VAL A 390 -5.29 -16.77 -0.43
C VAL A 390 -6.43 -16.05 0.29
N GLN A 391 -6.17 -14.82 0.79
CA GLN A 391 -7.10 -14.13 1.70
C GLN A 391 -7.98 -13.08 1.03
N TRP A 392 -7.53 -12.49 -0.09
CA TRP A 392 -8.16 -11.32 -0.67
C TRP A 392 -8.68 -11.52 -2.08
N THR A 393 -7.99 -12.29 -2.91
CA THR A 393 -8.36 -12.53 -4.30
C THR A 393 -9.64 -13.36 -4.40
N GLU A 394 -10.57 -12.96 -5.25
CA GLU A 394 -11.81 -13.70 -5.46
C GLU A 394 -11.57 -15.07 -6.10
N PRO A 395 -12.37 -16.09 -5.74
CA PRO A 395 -12.30 -17.38 -6.43
C PRO A 395 -12.62 -17.22 -7.92
N GLY A 396 -11.72 -17.68 -8.79
CA GLY A 396 -11.86 -17.57 -10.25
C GLY A 396 -11.25 -16.32 -10.87
N SER A 397 -10.75 -15.37 -10.08
CA SER A 397 -9.96 -14.25 -10.62
C SER A 397 -8.71 -14.74 -11.33
N HIS A 398 -8.37 -14.12 -12.45
CA HIS A 398 -7.15 -14.40 -13.23
C HIS A 398 -5.92 -13.62 -12.73
N LEU A 399 -6.14 -12.61 -11.87
CA LEU A 399 -5.10 -11.76 -11.30
C LEU A 399 -5.11 -11.84 -9.77
N ILE A 400 -3.95 -11.61 -9.16
CA ILE A 400 -3.87 -11.48 -7.70
C ILE A 400 -4.30 -10.08 -7.31
N GLU A 401 -5.37 -9.98 -6.53
CA GLU A 401 -6.00 -8.74 -6.11
C GLU A 401 -5.47 -8.23 -4.78
N GLY A 402 -5.73 -6.93 -4.49
CA GLY A 402 -5.42 -6.31 -3.21
C GLY A 402 -3.93 -6.01 -2.95
N VAL A 403 -3.04 -6.37 -3.89
CA VAL A 403 -1.61 -6.05 -3.76
C VAL A 403 -1.39 -4.56 -3.99
N GLN A 404 -0.63 -3.95 -3.09
CA GLN A 404 -0.32 -2.52 -3.12
C GLN A 404 1.18 -2.32 -3.00
N GLY A 405 1.74 -1.38 -3.78
CA GLY A 405 3.17 -1.12 -3.77
C GLY A 405 3.73 -0.72 -2.39
N ARG A 406 2.93 -0.10 -1.52
CA ARG A 406 3.33 0.23 -0.15
C ARG A 406 3.77 -0.99 0.68
N TYR A 407 3.26 -2.18 0.37
CA TYR A 407 3.68 -3.41 1.07
C TYR A 407 5.13 -3.79 0.78
N PHE A 408 5.71 -3.26 -0.30
CA PHE A 408 7.09 -3.52 -0.68
C PHE A 408 8.10 -2.57 -0.01
N LEU A 409 7.65 -1.50 0.65
CA LEU A 409 8.53 -0.54 1.33
C LEU A 409 9.37 -1.20 2.43
N ILE A 410 8.75 -2.03 3.27
CA ILE A 410 9.44 -2.73 4.36
C ILE A 410 10.44 -3.76 3.84
N PRO A 411 10.10 -4.68 2.91
CA PRO A 411 11.08 -5.55 2.26
C PRO A 411 12.21 -4.79 1.55
N ALA A 412 11.90 -3.65 0.92
CA ALA A 412 12.90 -2.83 0.23
C ALA A 412 14.00 -2.29 1.15
N VAL A 413 13.73 -2.15 2.46
CA VAL A 413 14.78 -1.83 3.44
C VAL A 413 15.85 -2.91 3.45
N CYS A 414 15.50 -4.19 3.47
CA CYS A 414 16.47 -5.30 3.40
C CYS A 414 17.27 -5.24 2.09
N LEU A 415 16.58 -5.01 0.96
CA LEU A 415 17.22 -4.88 -0.33
C LEU A 415 18.20 -3.70 -0.37
N SER A 416 17.83 -2.55 0.21
CA SER A 416 18.67 -1.37 0.25
C SER A 416 20.01 -1.63 0.97
N TYR A 417 19.98 -2.36 2.09
CA TYR A 417 21.20 -2.76 2.80
C TYR A 417 21.98 -3.85 2.03
N ALA A 418 21.31 -4.73 1.32
CA ALA A 418 21.96 -5.74 0.48
C ALA A 418 22.72 -5.12 -0.70
N LEU A 419 22.13 -4.15 -1.36
CA LEU A 419 22.71 -3.48 -2.53
C LEU A 419 23.86 -2.54 -2.18
N LEU A 420 24.01 -2.19 -0.89
CA LEU A 420 24.93 -1.16 -0.46
C LEU A 420 26.21 -1.77 0.11
N ALA A 421 27.27 -1.48 -0.57
CA ALA A 421 28.59 -1.88 -0.18
C ALA A 421 29.14 -1.05 0.98
N GLN A 422 30.12 -1.64 1.68
CA GLN A 422 30.98 -0.88 2.58
C GLN A 422 31.58 0.33 1.85
N PRO A 423 31.67 1.49 2.51
CA PRO A 423 32.25 2.67 1.89
C PRO A 423 33.71 2.40 1.51
N GLN A 424 33.99 2.43 0.22
CA GLN A 424 35.36 2.57 -0.28
C GLN A 424 35.67 4.08 -0.43
N PRO A 425 36.94 4.48 -0.46
CA PRO A 425 37.30 5.86 -0.79
C PRO A 425 36.71 6.21 -2.16
N ARG A 426 35.69 7.05 -2.14
CA ARG A 426 34.89 7.44 -3.31
C ARG A 426 35.43 8.70 -3.93
N PRO A 427 35.27 8.90 -5.26
CA PRO A 427 35.35 10.21 -5.84
C PRO A 427 34.35 11.16 -5.13
N ARG A 428 34.83 12.28 -4.63
CA ARG A 428 34.01 13.32 -3.95
C ARG A 428 32.78 13.69 -4.78
N ALA A 429 32.92 13.73 -6.10
CA ALA A 429 31.82 14.04 -7.03
C ALA A 429 30.63 13.08 -6.91
N LEU A 430 30.85 11.76 -6.75
CA LEU A 430 29.76 10.78 -6.67
C LEU A 430 29.03 10.84 -5.32
N HIS A 431 29.75 11.16 -4.24
CA HIS A 431 29.12 11.44 -2.95
C HIS A 431 28.24 12.69 -3.00
N LEU A 432 28.74 13.77 -3.58
CA LEU A 432 27.97 15.00 -3.74
C LEU A 432 26.73 14.76 -4.61
N ALA A 433 26.87 14.01 -5.70
CA ALA A 433 25.73 13.65 -6.56
C ALA A 433 24.67 12.86 -5.80
N SER A 434 25.06 11.83 -5.04
CA SER A 434 24.12 11.02 -4.24
C SER A 434 23.38 11.85 -3.19
N HIS A 435 24.07 12.78 -2.51
CA HIS A 435 23.43 13.67 -1.54
C HIS A 435 22.55 14.73 -2.19
N ALA A 436 22.97 15.27 -3.34
CA ALA A 436 22.16 16.22 -4.09
C ALA A 436 20.87 15.57 -4.62
N LEU A 437 20.96 14.35 -5.15
CA LEU A 437 19.78 13.58 -5.57
C LEU A 437 18.85 13.29 -4.38
N LEU A 438 19.39 12.88 -3.23
CA LEU A 438 18.59 12.67 -2.01
C LEU A 438 17.90 13.95 -1.56
N ALA A 439 18.62 15.10 -1.57
CA ALA A 439 18.03 16.40 -1.24
C ALA A 439 16.93 16.79 -2.24
N GLY A 440 17.16 16.56 -3.52
CA GLY A 440 16.15 16.76 -4.58
C GLY A 440 14.90 15.90 -4.34
N LEU A 441 15.08 14.62 -4.00
CA LEU A 441 13.96 13.73 -3.67
C LEU A 441 13.18 14.21 -2.46
N VAL A 442 13.87 14.66 -1.40
CA VAL A 442 13.23 15.24 -0.21
C VAL A 442 12.36 16.44 -0.57
N LEU A 443 12.84 17.34 -1.42
CA LEU A 443 12.10 18.53 -1.84
C LEU A 443 10.90 18.15 -2.72
N ILE A 444 11.09 17.28 -3.71
CA ILE A 444 10.01 16.80 -4.60
C ILE A 444 8.93 16.09 -3.78
N SER A 445 9.31 15.15 -2.92
CA SER A 445 8.37 14.38 -2.10
C SER A 445 7.67 15.27 -1.07
N GLY A 446 8.42 16.09 -0.34
CA GLY A 446 7.87 16.96 0.70
C GLY A 446 6.89 17.99 0.14
N TYR A 447 7.30 18.74 -0.88
CA TYR A 447 6.45 19.74 -1.52
C TYR A 447 5.25 19.09 -2.22
N GLY A 448 5.49 18.02 -3.01
CA GLY A 448 4.42 17.32 -3.73
C GLY A 448 3.36 16.76 -2.80
N THR A 449 3.79 16.10 -1.71
CA THR A 449 2.87 15.55 -0.71
C THR A 449 2.09 16.64 0.01
N ALA A 450 2.76 17.70 0.47
CA ALA A 450 2.10 18.81 1.16
C ALA A 450 1.07 19.51 0.25
N LYS A 451 1.45 19.79 -1.00
CA LYS A 451 0.54 20.38 -1.99
C LYS A 451 -0.65 19.48 -2.25
N LEU A 452 -0.42 18.18 -2.49
CA LEU A 452 -1.49 17.24 -2.79
C LEU A 452 -2.49 17.10 -1.63
N LEU A 453 -2.00 17.04 -0.38
CA LEU A 453 -2.85 16.99 0.81
C LEU A 453 -3.63 18.29 1.02
N ALA A 454 -2.99 19.45 0.83
CA ALA A 454 -3.66 20.74 0.92
C ALA A 454 -4.76 20.88 -0.14
N ASP A 455 -4.45 20.56 -1.39
CA ASP A 455 -5.42 20.61 -2.50
C ASP A 455 -6.59 19.63 -2.26
N ARG A 456 -6.28 18.42 -1.74
CA ARG A 456 -7.29 17.39 -1.52
C ARG A 456 -8.27 17.72 -0.40
N TYR A 457 -7.78 18.23 0.72
CA TYR A 457 -8.60 18.30 1.93
C TYR A 457 -9.08 19.72 2.29
N TYR A 458 -8.37 20.76 1.86
CA TYR A 458 -8.61 22.12 2.33
C TYR A 458 -8.87 23.15 1.23
N MET A 459 -8.16 23.03 0.09
CA MET A 459 -8.29 24.05 -0.96
C MET A 459 -9.52 23.80 -1.82
N GLN A 460 -10.41 24.77 -1.86
CA GLN A 460 -11.44 24.80 -2.88
C GLN A 460 -10.79 25.09 -4.24
N PRO A 461 -11.25 24.46 -5.34
CA PRO A 461 -10.75 24.80 -6.66
C PRO A 461 -10.97 26.29 -6.92
N VAL A 462 -9.92 26.99 -7.32
CA VAL A 462 -9.89 28.46 -7.54
C VAL A 462 -10.86 28.92 -8.65
N ARG A 463 -11.36 28.00 -9.43
CA ARG A 463 -12.54 28.13 -10.29
C ARG A 463 -13.39 26.90 -10.10
N PRO A 464 -14.72 27.06 -9.87
CA PRO A 464 -15.60 25.98 -10.26
C PRO A 464 -15.51 25.93 -11.79
N VAL A 465 -14.63 25.15 -12.36
CA VAL A 465 -15.02 24.46 -13.55
C VAL A 465 -16.23 23.70 -13.06
N ALA A 466 -17.39 24.07 -13.55
CA ALA A 466 -18.59 23.26 -13.43
C ALA A 466 -18.32 21.96 -14.20
N SER A 467 -17.45 21.14 -13.64
CA SER A 467 -17.45 19.73 -13.94
C SER A 467 -18.75 19.25 -13.36
N PRO A 468 -19.67 18.81 -14.16
CA PRO A 468 -20.91 18.25 -13.66
C PRO A 468 -20.48 17.21 -12.60
N VAL A 469 -21.10 17.30 -11.42
CA VAL A 469 -20.90 16.29 -10.38
C VAL A 469 -21.53 15.03 -10.97
N PHE A 470 -20.69 14.09 -11.39
CA PHE A 470 -21.16 12.81 -11.86
C PHE A 470 -21.20 11.85 -10.67
N SER A 471 -22.34 11.16 -10.49
CA SER A 471 -22.41 9.93 -9.72
C SER A 471 -22.28 8.74 -10.67
N LEU A 472 -21.58 7.70 -10.23
CA LEU A 472 -21.55 6.43 -10.95
C LEU A 472 -22.72 5.59 -10.40
N GLU A 473 -23.60 5.18 -11.29
CA GLU A 473 -24.78 4.37 -10.95
C GLU A 473 -24.85 3.14 -11.84
N ALA A 474 -25.30 2.02 -11.29
CA ALA A 474 -25.65 0.86 -12.09
C ALA A 474 -26.86 1.22 -12.99
N GLY A 475 -26.68 1.11 -14.28
CA GLY A 475 -27.72 1.40 -15.27
C GLY A 475 -28.79 0.32 -15.32
N GLN A 476 -29.70 0.42 -16.27
CA GLN A 476 -30.68 -0.64 -16.50
C GLN A 476 -30.01 -1.90 -17.05
N ALA A 477 -30.60 -3.07 -16.79
CA ALA A 477 -30.14 -4.31 -17.41
C ALA A 477 -30.23 -4.19 -18.93
N ILE A 478 -29.19 -4.64 -19.62
CA ILE A 478 -29.18 -4.70 -21.09
C ILE A 478 -30.24 -5.73 -21.50
N ALA A 479 -31.19 -5.31 -22.33
CA ALA A 479 -32.26 -6.18 -22.77
C ALA A 479 -31.76 -7.27 -23.74
N THR A 480 -32.35 -8.46 -23.65
CA THR A 480 -32.06 -9.55 -24.59
C THR A 480 -32.78 -9.38 -25.92
N ASP A 481 -33.89 -8.70 -25.89
CA ASP A 481 -34.83 -8.57 -27.03
C ASP A 481 -34.77 -7.18 -27.69
N ALA A 482 -34.18 -6.18 -27.06
CA ALA A 482 -34.05 -4.83 -27.60
C ALA A 482 -32.63 -4.29 -27.40
N PRO A 483 -32.07 -3.57 -28.40
CA PRO A 483 -30.75 -3.00 -28.30
C PRO A 483 -30.75 -1.82 -27.31
N THR A 484 -29.75 -1.79 -26.42
CA THR A 484 -29.50 -0.67 -25.51
C THR A 484 -28.55 0.32 -26.19
N PRO A 485 -28.96 1.58 -26.43
CA PRO A 485 -28.11 2.54 -27.13
C PRO A 485 -26.87 2.91 -26.29
N LEU A 486 -25.72 2.98 -26.97
CA LEU A 486 -24.45 3.42 -26.43
C LEU A 486 -24.14 4.85 -26.88
N GLN A 487 -23.82 5.74 -25.95
CA GLN A 487 -23.40 7.09 -26.29
C GLN A 487 -21.87 7.13 -26.34
N LEU A 488 -21.32 7.06 -27.57
CA LEU A 488 -19.88 7.24 -27.76
C LEU A 488 -19.43 8.63 -27.28
N PRO A 489 -18.24 8.77 -26.66
CA PRO A 489 -17.69 10.07 -26.28
C PRO A 489 -17.71 11.04 -27.48
N GLN A 490 -18.10 12.28 -27.25
CA GLN A 490 -18.26 13.27 -28.33
C GLN A 490 -16.98 13.49 -29.14
N ALA A 491 -15.83 13.43 -28.50
CA ALA A 491 -14.53 13.53 -29.17
C ALA A 491 -14.23 12.33 -30.10
N ALA A 492 -14.81 11.16 -29.81
CA ALA A 492 -14.67 9.96 -30.64
C ALA A 492 -15.50 9.99 -31.92
N GLN A 493 -16.48 10.88 -32.00
CA GLN A 493 -17.37 11.05 -33.15
C GLN A 493 -16.84 12.08 -34.17
N ALA A 494 -15.66 12.66 -33.93
CA ALA A 494 -15.04 13.62 -34.84
C ALA A 494 -14.65 12.93 -36.16
N PRO A 495 -14.81 13.60 -37.33
CA PRO A 495 -14.67 12.98 -38.64
C PRO A 495 -13.33 12.27 -38.92
N ASP A 496 -12.26 12.73 -38.27
CA ASP A 496 -10.90 12.19 -38.46
C ASP A 496 -10.45 11.24 -37.33
N THR A 497 -11.38 10.81 -36.46
CA THR A 497 -11.07 9.95 -35.31
C THR A 497 -11.40 8.49 -35.65
N ALA A 498 -10.40 7.73 -36.08
CA ALA A 498 -10.53 6.28 -36.24
C ALA A 498 -10.36 5.57 -34.90
N ILE A 499 -11.28 4.67 -34.58
CA ILE A 499 -11.36 3.90 -33.34
C ILE A 499 -10.91 2.46 -33.65
N ASP A 500 -10.05 1.88 -32.78
CA ASP A 500 -9.58 0.50 -32.90
C ASP A 500 -10.07 -0.41 -31.78
N SER A 501 -10.56 0.15 -30.66
CA SER A 501 -11.14 -0.62 -29.57
C SER A 501 -12.15 0.23 -28.79
N VAL A 502 -13.18 -0.44 -28.24
CA VAL A 502 -14.18 0.13 -27.33
C VAL A 502 -14.19 -0.69 -26.06
N SER A 503 -13.83 -0.10 -24.94
CA SER A 503 -13.90 -0.71 -23.61
C SER A 503 -15.20 -0.30 -22.94
N ILE A 504 -15.97 -1.28 -22.46
CA ILE A 504 -17.28 -1.11 -21.84
C ILE A 504 -17.21 -1.50 -20.36
N LEU A 505 -17.65 -0.63 -19.46
CA LEU A 505 -17.76 -0.94 -18.05
C LEU A 505 -19.09 -1.65 -17.77
N LEU A 506 -19.00 -2.92 -17.40
CA LEU A 506 -20.16 -3.78 -17.20
C LEU A 506 -20.53 -3.92 -15.70
N ASP A 507 -21.84 -3.92 -15.42
CA ASP A 507 -22.47 -4.25 -14.14
C ASP A 507 -22.97 -5.70 -14.22
N VAL A 508 -22.20 -6.64 -13.68
CA VAL A 508 -22.52 -8.08 -13.70
C VAL A 508 -23.33 -8.45 -12.46
N ARG A 509 -24.65 -8.48 -12.56
CA ARG A 509 -25.58 -8.64 -11.44
C ARG A 509 -25.65 -10.04 -10.86
N LYS A 510 -25.34 -11.04 -11.67
CA LYS A 510 -25.29 -12.46 -11.27
C LYS A 510 -24.17 -13.18 -12.02
N ALA A 511 -23.57 -14.15 -11.36
CA ALA A 511 -22.57 -15.01 -11.98
C ALA A 511 -23.11 -15.61 -13.29
N ILE A 512 -22.39 -15.40 -14.39
CA ILE A 512 -22.78 -15.82 -15.73
C ILE A 512 -22.43 -17.30 -15.89
N THR A 513 -23.46 -18.15 -15.86
CA THR A 513 -23.32 -19.61 -15.96
C THR A 513 -23.48 -20.13 -17.39
N ASP A 514 -24.02 -19.33 -18.28
CA ASP A 514 -24.19 -19.69 -19.69
C ASP A 514 -22.87 -19.49 -20.46
N PRO A 515 -22.20 -20.56 -20.89
CA PRO A 515 -20.92 -20.44 -21.62
C PRO A 515 -21.07 -19.83 -23.03
N LYS A 516 -22.29 -19.69 -23.53
CA LYS A 516 -22.62 -19.10 -24.84
C LYS A 516 -23.10 -17.66 -24.73
N ALA A 517 -23.24 -17.13 -23.52
CA ALA A 517 -23.64 -15.75 -23.33
C ALA A 517 -22.62 -14.79 -23.90
N LYS A 518 -23.06 -13.81 -24.68
CA LYS A 518 -22.22 -12.78 -25.28
C LYS A 518 -22.92 -11.44 -25.32
N ALA A 519 -22.17 -10.37 -25.28
CA ALA A 519 -22.65 -9.04 -25.64
C ALA A 519 -22.35 -8.77 -27.12
N SER A 520 -23.38 -8.45 -27.88
CA SER A 520 -23.27 -8.07 -29.28
C SER A 520 -23.29 -6.55 -29.41
N LEU A 521 -22.14 -5.98 -29.70
CA LEU A 521 -21.93 -4.55 -29.95
C LEU A 521 -22.15 -4.25 -31.44
N ARG A 522 -23.02 -3.28 -31.74
CA ARG A 522 -23.20 -2.76 -33.09
C ARG A 522 -22.75 -1.31 -33.14
N LEU A 523 -21.93 -1.00 -34.10
CA LEU A 523 -21.42 0.36 -34.33
C LEU A 523 -21.77 0.77 -35.78
N TRP A 524 -22.13 2.04 -35.94
CA TRP A 524 -22.41 2.61 -37.26
C TRP A 524 -21.32 3.58 -37.66
N GLY A 525 -20.71 3.32 -38.79
CA GLY A 525 -19.76 4.19 -39.44
C GLY A 525 -20.38 5.53 -39.86
N SER A 526 -19.54 6.52 -40.11
CA SER A 526 -19.94 7.83 -40.63
C SER A 526 -20.59 7.73 -42.06
N ASP A 527 -20.32 6.65 -42.75
CA ASP A 527 -20.92 6.30 -44.08
C ASP A 527 -22.28 5.59 -43.96
N GLY A 528 -22.75 5.32 -42.74
CA GLY A 528 -23.98 4.59 -42.46
C GLY A 528 -23.84 3.06 -42.46
N SER A 529 -22.65 2.50 -42.67
CA SER A 529 -22.39 1.07 -42.59
C SER A 529 -22.57 0.55 -41.15
N GLU A 530 -23.14 -0.64 -41.00
CA GLU A 530 -23.31 -1.32 -39.73
C GLU A 530 -22.19 -2.37 -39.53
N HIS A 531 -21.48 -2.27 -38.41
CA HIS A 531 -20.44 -3.22 -38.02
C HIS A 531 -20.85 -3.91 -36.71
N ARG A 532 -20.59 -5.22 -36.60
CA ARG A 532 -20.97 -6.04 -35.46
C ARG A 532 -19.74 -6.69 -34.83
N PHE A 533 -19.66 -6.58 -33.50
CA PHE A 533 -18.59 -7.15 -32.71
C PHE A 533 -19.18 -7.94 -31.54
N GLU A 534 -18.47 -8.94 -31.07
CA GLU A 534 -18.96 -9.82 -30.02
C GLU A 534 -17.97 -9.82 -28.85
N LEU A 535 -18.48 -9.70 -27.65
CA LEU A 535 -17.74 -9.86 -26.38
C LEU A 535 -18.28 -11.10 -25.66
N PRO A 536 -17.51 -12.19 -25.53
CA PRO A 536 -17.91 -13.34 -24.73
C PRO A 536 -18.06 -12.92 -23.26
N LEU A 537 -19.17 -13.31 -22.61
CA LEU A 537 -19.45 -12.94 -21.23
C LEU A 537 -19.05 -14.03 -20.23
N ALA A 538 -18.62 -15.19 -20.69
CA ALA A 538 -18.18 -16.26 -19.79
C ALA A 538 -16.90 -15.86 -19.05
N GLY A 539 -16.95 -15.81 -17.71
CA GLY A 539 -15.81 -15.46 -16.87
C GLY A 539 -15.49 -13.97 -16.78
N ILE A 540 -16.39 -13.10 -17.22
CA ILE A 540 -16.26 -11.64 -17.06
C ILE A 540 -16.51 -11.27 -15.58
N GLY A 541 -15.63 -10.41 -15.03
CA GLY A 541 -15.77 -9.81 -13.72
C GLY A 541 -16.73 -8.62 -13.69
N ASP A 542 -17.24 -8.32 -12.50
CA ASP A 542 -18.03 -7.12 -12.24
C ASP A 542 -17.10 -5.90 -12.05
N ASP A 543 -17.61 -4.71 -12.34
CA ASP A 543 -16.92 -3.43 -12.17
C ASP A 543 -15.60 -3.25 -12.94
N ASP A 544 -15.41 -3.99 -14.03
CA ASP A 544 -14.21 -3.90 -14.87
C ASP A 544 -14.52 -3.49 -16.30
N TYR A 545 -13.55 -2.84 -16.95
CA TYR A 545 -13.66 -2.50 -18.37
C TYR A 545 -13.28 -3.69 -19.24
N HIS A 546 -14.16 -4.02 -20.19
CA HIS A 546 -13.96 -5.11 -21.12
C HIS A 546 -13.76 -4.58 -22.53
N ASP A 547 -12.59 -4.86 -23.09
CA ASP A 547 -12.17 -4.37 -24.40
C ASP A 547 -12.80 -5.18 -25.53
N VAL A 548 -13.45 -4.47 -26.45
CA VAL A 548 -13.96 -5.01 -27.70
C VAL A 548 -13.14 -4.42 -28.85
N PRO A 549 -12.25 -5.19 -29.47
CA PRO A 549 -11.55 -4.75 -30.69
C PRO A 549 -12.55 -4.49 -31.81
N VAL A 550 -12.38 -3.37 -32.50
CA VAL A 550 -13.26 -2.97 -33.62
C VAL A 550 -12.42 -2.62 -34.85
N ASP A 551 -13.09 -2.60 -36.03
CA ASP A 551 -12.44 -2.17 -37.26
C ASP A 551 -12.01 -0.69 -37.13
N ALA A 552 -10.83 -0.36 -37.63
CA ALA A 552 -10.23 0.99 -37.53
C ALA A 552 -11.00 2.02 -38.38
N LEU A 553 -12.19 2.41 -37.93
CA LEU A 553 -13.11 3.33 -38.61
C LEU A 553 -13.59 4.43 -37.65
N THR A 554 -14.21 5.47 -38.24
CA THR A 554 -14.91 6.51 -37.48
C THR A 554 -16.36 6.08 -37.27
N TYR A 555 -16.77 5.95 -36.00
CA TYR A 555 -18.12 5.56 -35.63
C TYR A 555 -18.88 6.73 -35.02
N VAL A 556 -20.19 6.84 -35.39
CA VAL A 556 -21.05 7.95 -34.94
C VAL A 556 -22.06 7.54 -33.87
N ARG A 557 -22.40 6.27 -33.81
CA ARG A 557 -23.32 5.72 -32.79
C ARG A 557 -23.07 4.24 -32.57
N GLY A 558 -23.56 3.72 -31.43
CA GLY A 558 -23.50 2.32 -31.10
C GLY A 558 -24.71 1.85 -30.30
N ASP A 559 -24.94 0.57 -30.26
CA ASP A 559 -25.80 -0.10 -29.30
C ASP A 559 -25.23 -1.46 -28.92
N VAL A 560 -25.72 -1.99 -27.79
CA VAL A 560 -25.33 -3.29 -27.26
C VAL A 560 -26.57 -4.08 -26.87
N ARG A 561 -26.54 -5.41 -27.07
CA ARG A 561 -27.55 -6.34 -26.58
C ARG A 561 -26.88 -7.59 -26.03
N ILE A 562 -27.58 -8.31 -25.18
CA ILE A 562 -27.13 -9.60 -24.64
C ILE A 562 -27.78 -10.72 -25.49
N ASP A 563 -26.94 -11.62 -25.99
CA ASP A 563 -27.35 -12.88 -26.59
C ASP A 563 -27.04 -14.01 -25.60
N GLY A 564 -28.02 -14.85 -25.25
CA GLY A 564 -27.90 -15.88 -24.22
C GLY A 564 -28.47 -15.47 -22.87
N THR A 565 -28.18 -16.25 -21.82
CA THR A 565 -28.74 -16.04 -20.49
C THR A 565 -27.72 -15.36 -19.56
N ALA A 566 -27.78 -14.01 -19.47
CA ALA A 566 -26.96 -13.23 -18.57
C ALA A 566 -27.71 -11.99 -18.07
N GLU A 567 -27.60 -11.67 -16.78
CA GLU A 567 -28.11 -10.42 -16.20
C GLU A 567 -26.97 -9.42 -16.07
N VAL A 568 -26.76 -8.62 -17.10
CA VAL A 568 -25.69 -7.63 -17.20
C VAL A 568 -26.28 -6.26 -17.48
N GLY A 569 -25.77 -5.24 -16.82
CA GLY A 569 -26.07 -3.83 -17.06
C GLY A 569 -24.84 -3.07 -17.55
N LEU A 570 -25.02 -1.78 -17.76
CA LEU A 570 -23.92 -0.84 -18.00
C LEU A 570 -23.77 0.03 -16.76
N TRP A 571 -22.56 0.32 -16.36
CA TRP A 571 -22.32 1.42 -15.47
C TRP A 571 -22.53 2.75 -16.19
N GLU A 572 -23.21 3.68 -15.55
CA GLU A 572 -23.56 4.97 -16.10
C GLU A 572 -23.06 6.11 -15.22
N ALA A 573 -22.48 7.13 -15.85
CA ALA A 573 -22.22 8.41 -15.22
C ALA A 573 -23.50 9.27 -15.28
N VAL A 574 -23.97 9.73 -14.13
CA VAL A 574 -25.15 10.58 -14.00
C VAL A 574 -24.70 11.98 -13.59
N ASP A 575 -24.99 12.98 -14.40
CA ASP A 575 -24.66 14.37 -14.11
C ASP A 575 -25.65 15.03 -13.12
N GLY A 576 -25.30 16.20 -12.61
CA GLY A 576 -26.15 16.94 -11.66
C GLY A 576 -27.53 17.35 -12.18
N SER A 577 -27.82 17.18 -13.47
CA SER A 577 -29.14 17.37 -14.09
C SER A 577 -29.93 16.06 -14.21
N GLY A 578 -29.33 14.90 -13.85
CA GLY A 578 -29.91 13.58 -13.97
C GLY A 578 -29.73 12.96 -15.37
N LYS A 579 -28.93 13.56 -16.25
CA LYS A 579 -28.60 12.98 -17.54
C LYS A 579 -27.61 11.84 -17.35
N ARG A 580 -27.91 10.69 -17.97
CA ARG A 580 -27.14 9.45 -17.89
C ARG A 580 -26.31 9.23 -19.15
N ALA A 581 -25.10 8.73 -19.00
CA ALA A 581 -24.25 8.32 -20.10
C ALA A 581 -23.49 7.03 -19.74
N SER A 582 -23.52 6.03 -20.61
CA SER A 582 -22.83 4.75 -20.38
C SER A 582 -21.32 4.94 -20.28
N CYS A 583 -20.69 4.25 -19.36
CA CYS A 583 -19.25 4.32 -19.15
C CYS A 583 -18.50 3.55 -20.21
N LEU A 584 -17.90 4.30 -21.14
CA LEU A 584 -17.12 3.79 -22.24
C LEU A 584 -15.73 4.45 -22.27
N VAL A 585 -14.75 3.69 -22.69
CA VAL A 585 -13.43 4.18 -23.08
C VAL A 585 -13.19 3.75 -24.53
N VAL A 586 -12.88 4.71 -25.35
CA VAL A 586 -12.64 4.50 -26.78
C VAL A 586 -11.15 4.71 -27.04
N HIS A 587 -10.52 3.71 -27.63
CA HIS A 587 -9.13 3.79 -28.05
C HIS A 587 -9.09 4.17 -29.52
N THR A 588 -8.20 5.10 -29.85
CA THR A 588 -8.02 5.57 -31.22
C THR A 588 -6.75 4.99 -31.83
N THR A 589 -6.72 4.84 -33.13
CA THR A 589 -5.53 4.39 -33.88
C THR A 589 -4.30 5.29 -33.67
N SER A 590 -4.50 6.53 -33.20
CA SER A 590 -3.42 7.46 -32.80
C SER A 590 -2.86 7.20 -31.41
N GLY A 591 -3.40 6.21 -30.67
CA GLY A 591 -2.99 5.88 -29.31
C GLY A 591 -3.64 6.75 -28.22
N SER A 592 -4.62 7.60 -28.56
CA SER A 592 -5.36 8.41 -27.59
C SER A 592 -6.49 7.59 -26.96
N ARG A 593 -6.80 7.86 -25.68
CA ARG A 593 -7.94 7.31 -24.96
C ARG A 593 -8.99 8.38 -24.73
N LEU A 594 -10.21 8.14 -25.16
CA LEU A 594 -11.34 9.05 -25.03
C LEU A 594 -12.38 8.41 -24.11
N THR A 595 -12.61 9.00 -22.95
CA THR A 595 -13.49 8.43 -21.90
C THR A 595 -14.78 9.24 -21.82
N THR A 596 -15.90 8.58 -21.57
CA THR A 596 -17.17 9.25 -21.22
C THR A 596 -16.96 10.09 -19.95
N PRO A 597 -17.32 11.40 -19.96
CA PRO A 597 -17.14 12.26 -18.79
C PRO A 597 -17.86 11.70 -17.56
N GLY A 598 -17.15 11.68 -16.43
CA GLY A 598 -17.67 11.16 -15.15
C GLY A 598 -17.44 9.67 -14.92
N CYS A 599 -16.98 8.93 -15.90
CA CYS A 599 -16.65 7.52 -15.74
C CYS A 599 -15.23 7.32 -15.18
N PRO A 600 -14.97 6.25 -14.42
CA PRO A 600 -13.64 5.91 -13.96
C PRO A 600 -12.72 5.69 -15.17
N LEU A 601 -11.43 5.94 -14.99
CA LEU A 601 -10.42 5.53 -15.96
C LEU A 601 -10.13 4.03 -15.77
N PRO A 602 -9.96 3.26 -16.85
CA PRO A 602 -9.60 1.84 -16.78
C PRO A 602 -8.24 1.61 -16.20
#